data_8587d5ad3b6f3fbe364e4a5bedf04706
#
_entry.id   8587d5ad3b6f3fbe364e4a5bedf04706
#
_cell.length_a   1.000
_cell.length_b   1.000
_cell.length_c   1.000
_cell.angle_alpha   90.00
_cell.angle_beta   90.00
_cell.angle_gamma   90.00
#
_symmetry.space_group_name_H-M   'P 1'
#
loop_
_entity.id
_entity.type
_entity.pdbx_description
1 polymer ?
#
loop_
_entity_poly.entity_id
_entity_poly.type
_entity_poly.pdbx_seq_one_letter_code
_entity_poly.pdbx_strand_id
1 'polypeptide(L)'
;MVATRGFLGLALVAAALAVAIFFLASPAARAEDGFPFGFEMTLDTPPQPGSKRIPTLEIGDNGEAKLDLWCKTGTGQFSVAGNTVIFVAGQLQNRECPQVRAQADDDLVAALSEATTWKRRGDLVSFAGAKPLRFRINTN
;
A
#
# COMPACT_ATOMS: atom_id res chain seq x y z
N MET A 1 43.22 -82.37 8.01
CA MET A 1 41.89 -82.98 8.01
C MET A 1 41.04 -82.14 8.95
N VAL A 2 39.86 -81.89 8.58
CA VAL A 2 38.79 -81.15 9.28
C VAL A 2 38.67 -79.66 8.88
N ALA A 3 37.73 -79.39 7.99
CA ALA A 3 37.25 -78.14 7.62
C ALA A 3 36.28 -77.56 8.69
N THR A 4 36.57 -76.45 9.19
CA THR A 4 35.60 -75.72 10.02
C THR A 4 35.02 -74.60 9.23
N ARG A 5 33.74 -74.68 8.89
CA ARG A 5 32.97 -73.70 8.24
C ARG A 5 32.58 -72.63 9.26
N GLY A 6 33.14 -71.45 9.11
CA GLY A 6 32.71 -70.30 9.82
C GLY A 6 31.53 -69.63 9.08
N PHE A 7 30.39 -69.66 9.70
CA PHE A 7 29.22 -68.86 9.23
C PHE A 7 29.44 -67.39 9.56
N LEU A 8 29.67 -66.62 8.54
CA LEU A 8 29.59 -65.15 8.67
C LEU A 8 28.11 -64.76 8.64
N GLY A 9 27.60 -64.43 9.81
CA GLY A 9 26.29 -63.78 9.92
C GLY A 9 26.39 -62.34 9.45
N LEU A 10 25.78 -62.10 8.29
CA LEU A 10 25.66 -60.77 7.78
C LEU A 10 24.47 -60.09 8.49
N ALA A 11 24.77 -59.29 9.52
CA ALA A 11 23.77 -58.47 10.14
C ALA A 11 23.53 -57.23 9.27
N LEU A 12 22.44 -57.23 8.51
CA LEU A 12 21.95 -56.06 7.81
C LEU A 12 21.31 -55.11 8.81
N VAL A 13 22.06 -54.07 9.21
CA VAL A 13 21.52 -52.95 9.94
C VAL A 13 20.88 -52.02 8.94
N ALA A 14 19.55 -52.11 8.81
CA ALA A 14 18.78 -51.17 8.06
C ALA A 14 18.68 -49.87 8.88
N ALA A 15 19.55 -48.92 8.59
CA ALA A 15 19.42 -47.56 9.10
C ALA A 15 18.30 -46.86 8.34
N ALA A 16 17.11 -46.80 8.93
CA ALA A 16 16.02 -45.97 8.44
C ALA A 16 16.36 -44.50 8.72
N LEU A 17 16.87 -43.79 7.71
CA LEU A 17 17.02 -42.37 7.73
C LEU A 17 15.61 -41.76 7.57
N ALA A 18 14.97 -41.46 8.71
CA ALA A 18 13.77 -40.60 8.72
C ALA A 18 14.20 -39.16 8.42
N VAL A 19 14.16 -38.81 7.16
CA VAL A 19 14.28 -37.40 6.75
C VAL A 19 13.01 -36.66 7.21
N ALA A 20 13.07 -36.07 8.41
CA ALA A 20 12.05 -35.14 8.85
C ALA A 20 12.16 -33.88 7.99
N ILE A 21 11.36 -33.82 6.95
CA ILE A 21 11.16 -32.59 6.17
C ILE A 21 10.39 -31.65 7.07
N PHE A 22 11.12 -30.81 7.80
CA PHE A 22 10.53 -29.63 8.41
C PHE A 22 10.10 -28.71 7.28
N PHE A 23 8.83 -28.78 6.91
CA PHE A 23 8.18 -27.72 6.22
C PHE A 23 8.16 -26.52 7.19
N LEU A 24 9.17 -25.68 7.08
CA LEU A 24 9.11 -24.32 7.59
C LEU A 24 8.00 -23.65 6.78
N ALA A 25 6.78 -23.71 7.31
CA ALA A 25 5.71 -22.84 6.84
C ALA A 25 6.20 -21.42 7.10
N SER A 26 6.81 -20.81 6.09
CA SER A 26 7.05 -19.38 6.11
C SER A 26 5.70 -18.74 6.39
N PRO A 27 5.57 -17.87 7.41
CA PRO A 27 4.35 -17.12 7.57
C PRO A 27 4.15 -16.43 6.23
N ALA A 28 3.02 -16.73 5.57
CA ALA A 28 2.64 -16.03 4.36
C ALA A 28 2.72 -14.54 4.72
N ALA A 29 3.72 -13.83 4.18
CA ALA A 29 3.75 -12.40 4.25
C ALA A 29 2.37 -11.99 3.74
N ARG A 30 1.55 -11.34 4.61
CA ARG A 30 0.28 -10.77 4.16
C ARG A 30 0.65 -9.94 2.97
N ALA A 31 0.13 -10.28 1.78
CA ALA A 31 0.27 -9.46 0.61
C ALA A 31 -0.18 -8.07 1.07
N GLU A 32 0.74 -7.12 1.13
CA GLU A 32 0.37 -5.74 1.39
C GLU A 32 -0.65 -5.40 0.31
N ASP A 33 -1.80 -4.92 0.71
CA ASP A 33 -2.82 -4.53 -0.26
C ASP A 33 -2.16 -3.63 -1.30
N GLY A 34 -2.42 -3.90 -2.57
CA GLY A 34 -1.79 -3.16 -3.68
C GLY A 34 -2.11 -1.66 -3.63
N PHE A 35 -1.35 -0.88 -4.39
CA PHE A 35 -1.64 0.55 -4.54
C PHE A 35 -3.10 0.74 -5.00
N PRO A 36 -3.82 1.75 -4.49
CA PRO A 36 -5.27 1.88 -4.68
C PRO A 36 -5.67 2.37 -6.07
N PHE A 37 -5.17 1.73 -7.12
CA PHE A 37 -5.66 1.96 -8.48
C PHE A 37 -7.13 1.54 -8.60
N GLY A 38 -7.93 2.35 -9.27
CA GLY A 38 -9.35 2.10 -9.47
C GLY A 38 -10.24 2.47 -8.28
N PHE A 39 -9.70 3.13 -7.27
CA PHE A 39 -10.47 3.51 -6.08
C PHE A 39 -10.60 5.01 -5.91
N GLU A 40 -11.76 5.40 -5.41
CA GLU A 40 -11.97 6.71 -4.81
C GLU A 40 -11.74 6.62 -3.31
N MET A 41 -11.08 7.62 -2.77
CA MET A 41 -10.73 7.72 -1.37
C MET A 41 -11.11 9.08 -0.81
N THR A 42 -11.48 9.11 0.46
CA THR A 42 -11.74 10.34 1.22
C THR A 42 -10.60 10.62 2.17
N LEU A 43 -10.18 11.87 2.26
CA LEU A 43 -9.14 12.31 3.20
C LEU A 43 -9.60 12.04 4.64
N ASP A 44 -8.75 11.35 5.42
CA ASP A 44 -9.03 11.02 6.81
C ASP A 44 -8.69 12.22 7.71
N THR A 45 -9.57 13.20 7.71
CA THR A 45 -9.44 14.45 8.45
C THR A 45 -10.81 14.92 8.96
N PRO A 46 -10.85 15.65 10.06
CA PRO A 46 -12.09 16.32 10.48
C PRO A 46 -12.56 17.34 9.44
N PRO A 47 -13.87 17.58 9.34
CA PRO A 47 -14.40 18.63 8.50
C PRO A 47 -13.84 20.00 8.90
N GLN A 48 -13.61 20.85 7.93
CA GLN A 48 -13.25 22.26 8.19
C GLN A 48 -14.49 23.06 8.71
N PRO A 49 -14.28 24.04 9.58
CA PRO A 49 -15.37 24.90 10.07
C PRO A 49 -16.16 25.51 8.91
N GLY A 50 -17.49 25.36 8.96
CA GLY A 50 -18.39 25.89 7.95
C GLY A 50 -18.40 25.12 6.62
N SER A 51 -17.73 23.97 6.53
CA SER A 51 -17.74 23.12 5.34
C SER A 51 -18.15 21.70 5.70
N LYS A 52 -19.07 21.14 4.93
CA LYS A 52 -19.42 19.71 4.99
C LYS A 52 -18.56 18.87 4.03
N ARG A 53 -17.80 19.52 3.16
CA ARG A 53 -16.97 18.88 2.16
C ARG A 53 -15.68 18.37 2.79
N ILE A 54 -15.31 17.15 2.47
CA ILE A 54 -14.01 16.55 2.77
C ILE A 54 -13.38 16.18 1.43
N PRO A 55 -12.10 16.49 1.20
CA PRO A 55 -11.43 16.17 -0.05
C PRO A 55 -11.52 14.69 -0.43
N THR A 56 -11.71 14.44 -1.72
CA THR A 56 -11.63 13.10 -2.30
C THR A 56 -10.53 13.03 -3.35
N LEU A 57 -9.97 11.85 -3.50
CA LEU A 57 -8.93 11.50 -4.44
C LEU A 57 -9.33 10.20 -5.13
N GLU A 58 -9.60 10.25 -6.42
CA GLU A 58 -9.84 9.07 -7.25
C GLU A 58 -8.57 8.79 -8.06
N ILE A 59 -8.10 7.54 -8.03
CA ILE A 59 -6.93 7.11 -8.79
C ILE A 59 -7.37 6.07 -9.81
N GLY A 60 -7.25 6.40 -11.08
CA GLY A 60 -7.55 5.48 -12.18
C GLY A 60 -6.48 4.40 -12.35
N ASP A 61 -6.76 3.41 -13.19
CA ASP A 61 -5.90 2.23 -13.40
C ASP A 61 -4.50 2.58 -13.95
N ASN A 62 -4.39 3.72 -14.66
CA ASN A 62 -3.13 4.22 -15.20
C ASN A 62 -2.42 5.23 -14.29
N GLY A 63 -2.89 5.41 -13.05
CA GLY A 63 -2.36 6.39 -12.12
C GLY A 63 -2.89 7.80 -12.31
N GLU A 64 -3.80 8.03 -13.23
CA GLU A 64 -4.48 9.32 -13.37
C GLU A 64 -5.26 9.64 -12.10
N ALA A 65 -5.05 10.83 -11.57
CA ALA A 65 -5.73 11.27 -10.36
C ALA A 65 -6.75 12.34 -10.66
N LYS A 66 -7.91 12.23 -10.02
CA LYS A 66 -8.90 13.32 -9.91
C LYS A 66 -8.94 13.77 -8.46
N LEU A 67 -8.85 15.07 -8.27
CA LEU A 67 -8.91 15.69 -6.96
C LEU A 67 -10.16 16.56 -6.87
N ASP A 68 -10.97 16.32 -5.85
CA ASP A 68 -12.06 17.20 -5.45
C ASP A 68 -11.77 17.68 -4.02
N LEU A 69 -11.24 18.89 -3.92
CA LEU A 69 -10.72 19.47 -2.69
C LEU A 69 -11.78 20.32 -1.99
N TRP A 70 -11.41 21.06 -0.95
CA TRP A 70 -12.35 21.94 -0.26
C TRP A 70 -12.89 23.05 -1.20
N CYS A 71 -12.02 23.57 -2.09
CA CYS A 71 -12.37 24.65 -3.03
C CYS A 71 -12.03 24.31 -4.46
N LYS A 72 -10.89 23.65 -4.67
CA LYS A 72 -10.35 23.39 -6.00
C LYS A 72 -10.75 22.01 -6.48
N THR A 73 -10.83 21.86 -7.79
CA THR A 73 -10.87 20.56 -8.44
C THR A 73 -9.72 20.47 -9.42
N GLY A 74 -9.25 19.27 -9.68
CA GLY A 74 -8.15 19.15 -10.63
C GLY A 74 -7.76 17.69 -10.89
N THR A 75 -6.65 17.57 -11.57
CA THR A 75 -6.08 16.30 -11.97
C THR A 75 -4.62 16.21 -11.53
N GLY A 76 -4.09 15.03 -11.58
CA GLY A 76 -2.68 14.75 -11.37
C GLY A 76 -2.31 13.38 -11.89
N GLN A 77 -1.09 12.97 -11.64
CA GLN A 77 -0.58 11.67 -12.07
C GLN A 77 0.23 11.04 -10.96
N PHE A 78 -0.10 9.81 -10.63
CA PHE A 78 0.71 8.94 -9.78
C PHE A 78 1.59 8.03 -10.62
N SER A 79 2.84 7.87 -10.18
CA SER A 79 3.77 6.85 -10.63
C SER A 79 4.22 6.05 -9.42
N VAL A 80 4.16 4.72 -9.52
CA VAL A 80 4.38 3.82 -8.38
C VAL A 80 5.38 2.74 -8.76
N ALA A 81 6.36 2.53 -7.90
CA ALA A 81 7.31 1.44 -7.99
C ALA A 81 7.50 0.83 -6.59
N GLY A 82 6.94 -0.37 -6.37
CA GLY A 82 6.92 -0.96 -5.03
C GLY A 82 6.17 -0.06 -4.04
N ASN A 83 6.81 0.30 -2.95
CA ASN A 83 6.28 1.23 -1.96
C ASN A 83 6.70 2.70 -2.20
N THR A 84 7.41 2.97 -3.27
CA THR A 84 7.76 4.33 -3.69
C THR A 84 6.65 4.92 -4.53
N VAL A 85 6.35 6.18 -4.30
CA VAL A 85 5.33 6.93 -5.02
C VAL A 85 5.84 8.31 -5.43
N ILE A 86 5.41 8.74 -6.60
CA ILE A 86 5.59 10.11 -7.09
C ILE A 86 4.22 10.60 -7.52
N PHE A 87 3.83 11.77 -7.06
CA PHE A 87 2.64 12.48 -7.51
C PHE A 87 3.03 13.79 -8.17
N VAL A 88 2.49 14.02 -9.35
CA VAL A 88 2.65 15.30 -10.08
C VAL A 88 1.27 15.91 -10.25
N ALA A 89 1.07 17.09 -9.66
CA ALA A 89 -0.16 17.83 -9.83
C ALA A 89 -0.31 18.33 -11.27
N GLY A 90 -1.50 18.15 -11.81
CA GLY A 90 -1.91 18.75 -13.08
C GLY A 90 -2.53 20.13 -12.86
N GLN A 91 -3.46 20.49 -13.73
CA GLN A 91 -4.17 21.74 -13.62
C GLN A 91 -5.22 21.68 -12.49
N LEU A 92 -5.24 22.70 -11.67
CA LEU A 92 -6.25 22.92 -10.64
C LEU A 92 -7.16 24.06 -11.07
N GLN A 93 -8.47 23.83 -10.97
CA GLN A 93 -9.48 24.85 -11.22
C GLN A 93 -9.93 25.44 -9.89
N ASN A 94 -9.83 26.77 -9.79
CA ASN A 94 -10.26 27.50 -8.60
C ASN A 94 -11.78 27.70 -8.62
N ARG A 95 -12.38 27.53 -7.45
CA ARG A 95 -13.73 28.05 -7.15
C ARG A 95 -13.59 29.18 -6.13
N GLU A 96 -14.55 30.09 -6.10
CA GLU A 96 -14.62 31.06 -5.01
C GLU A 96 -14.83 30.33 -3.69
N CYS A 97 -13.94 30.59 -2.74
CA CYS A 97 -14.04 30.07 -1.39
C CYS A 97 -13.20 30.91 -0.42
N PRO A 98 -13.43 30.77 0.89
CA PRO A 98 -12.60 31.40 1.89
C PRO A 98 -11.12 31.08 1.73
N GLN A 99 -10.25 32.07 1.94
CA GLN A 99 -8.80 31.94 1.78
C GLN A 99 -8.21 30.77 2.61
N VAL A 100 -8.74 30.53 3.79
CA VAL A 100 -8.30 29.41 4.67
C VAL A 100 -8.46 28.05 3.99
N ARG A 101 -9.58 27.86 3.27
CA ARG A 101 -9.81 26.59 2.54
C ARG A 101 -8.98 26.50 1.26
N ALA A 102 -8.79 27.61 0.56
CA ALA A 102 -7.92 27.66 -0.61
C ALA A 102 -6.48 27.31 -0.21
N GLN A 103 -6.00 27.82 0.91
CA GLN A 103 -4.68 27.49 1.44
C GLN A 103 -4.59 26.03 1.86
N ALA A 104 -5.64 25.49 2.47
CA ALA A 104 -5.67 24.07 2.85
C ALA A 104 -5.60 23.16 1.61
N ASP A 105 -6.22 23.55 0.50
CA ASP A 105 -6.09 22.83 -0.77
C ASP A 105 -4.66 22.84 -1.30
N ASP A 106 -4.01 23.98 -1.27
CA ASP A 106 -2.61 24.12 -1.70
C ASP A 106 -1.67 23.29 -0.83
N ASP A 107 -1.90 23.28 0.49
CA ASP A 107 -1.12 22.48 1.43
C ASP A 107 -1.32 20.98 1.20
N LEU A 108 -2.54 20.54 0.88
CA LEU A 108 -2.82 19.14 0.58
C LEU A 108 -2.15 18.69 -0.72
N VAL A 109 -2.22 19.50 -1.76
CA VAL A 109 -1.57 19.20 -3.05
C VAL A 109 -0.04 19.17 -2.87
N ALA A 110 0.52 20.11 -2.12
CA ALA A 110 1.94 20.14 -1.80
C ALA A 110 2.36 18.86 -1.03
N ALA A 111 1.58 18.45 -0.03
CA ALA A 111 1.85 17.23 0.74
C ALA A 111 1.81 15.96 -0.12
N LEU A 112 0.87 15.85 -1.07
CA LEU A 112 0.85 14.76 -2.05
C LEU A 112 2.09 14.80 -2.95
N SER A 113 2.49 15.98 -3.41
CA SER A 113 3.65 16.14 -4.30
C SER A 113 4.99 15.85 -3.61
N GLU A 114 5.05 16.01 -2.30
CA GLU A 114 6.23 15.72 -1.47
C GLU A 114 6.25 14.29 -0.93
N ALA A 115 5.17 13.53 -1.11
CA ALA A 115 5.11 12.14 -0.68
C ALA A 115 6.10 11.28 -1.47
N THR A 116 6.83 10.42 -0.77
CA THR A 116 7.84 9.53 -1.37
C THR A 116 7.51 8.06 -1.22
N THR A 117 6.73 7.72 -0.21
CA THR A 117 6.32 6.33 0.06
C THR A 117 4.83 6.24 0.36
N TRP A 118 4.28 5.06 0.16
CA TRP A 118 2.89 4.75 0.47
C TRP A 118 2.77 3.42 1.18
N LYS A 119 1.67 3.27 1.92
CA LYS A 119 1.25 2.02 2.56
C LYS A 119 -0.27 1.91 2.49
N ARG A 120 -0.75 0.69 2.37
CA ARG A 120 -2.17 0.39 2.48
C ARG A 120 -2.40 -0.72 3.50
N ARG A 121 -3.40 -0.53 4.36
CA ARG A 121 -3.89 -1.54 5.30
C ARG A 121 -5.42 -1.57 5.21
N GLY A 122 -5.95 -2.55 4.48
CA GLY A 122 -7.38 -2.61 4.21
C GLY A 122 -7.85 -1.40 3.42
N ASP A 123 -8.74 -0.62 4.02
CA ASP A 123 -9.28 0.62 3.44
C ASP A 123 -8.44 1.88 3.73
N LEU A 124 -7.44 1.79 4.60
CA LEU A 124 -6.59 2.92 4.98
C LEU A 124 -5.34 2.99 4.11
N VAL A 125 -5.18 4.10 3.41
CA VAL A 125 -4.02 4.40 2.55
C VAL A 125 -3.26 5.57 3.15
N SER A 126 -1.97 5.41 3.36
CA SER A 126 -1.09 6.44 3.91
C SER A 126 -0.03 6.82 2.91
N PHE A 127 0.20 8.12 2.75
CA PHE A 127 1.31 8.68 1.99
C PHE A 127 2.26 9.35 2.97
N ALA A 128 3.53 9.00 2.91
CA ALA A 128 4.56 9.53 3.79
C ALA A 128 5.51 10.46 3.02
N GLY A 129 5.78 11.58 3.65
CA GLY A 129 6.66 12.64 3.17
C GLY A 129 6.86 13.66 4.28
N ALA A 130 7.16 14.91 3.94
CA ALA A 130 7.30 15.99 4.92
C ALA A 130 6.04 16.21 5.76
N LYS A 131 4.86 16.06 5.14
CA LYS A 131 3.56 16.05 5.81
C LYS A 131 2.83 14.75 5.46
N PRO A 132 2.69 13.81 6.39
CA PRO A 132 2.00 12.55 6.12
C PRO A 132 0.50 12.79 5.90
N LEU A 133 -0.05 12.05 4.93
CA LEU A 133 -1.47 12.07 4.59
C LEU A 133 -2.07 10.68 4.76
N ARG A 134 -3.34 10.64 5.13
CA ARG A 134 -4.12 9.41 5.18
C ARG A 134 -5.43 9.59 4.46
N PHE A 135 -5.79 8.59 3.69
CA PHE A 135 -7.06 8.50 3.00
C PHE A 135 -7.74 7.19 3.35
N ARG A 136 -9.04 7.20 3.27
CA ARG A 136 -9.86 6.00 3.44
C ARG A 136 -10.56 5.68 2.13
N ILE A 137 -10.42 4.45 1.68
CA ILE A 137 -11.10 3.97 0.48
C ILE A 137 -12.60 3.98 0.72
N ASN A 138 -13.35 4.56 -0.22
CA ASN A 138 -14.81 4.56 -0.18
C ASN A 138 -15.30 3.17 -0.54
N THR A 139 -15.87 2.46 0.44
CA THR A 139 -16.53 1.18 0.23
C THR A 139 -18.03 1.41 0.09
N ASN A 140 -18.59 1.07 -1.06
CA ASN A 140 -20.04 1.06 -1.28
C ASN A 140 -20.66 -0.20 -0.71
#